data_2ed24c87c1dae6f124467570ebcca0ce
#
_entry.id   2ed24c87c1dae6f124467570ebcca0ce
#
_cell.length_a   1.000
_cell.length_b   1.000
_cell.length_c   1.000
_cell.angle_alpha   90.00
_cell.angle_beta   90.00
_cell.angle_gamma   90.00
#
_symmetry.space_group_name_H-M   'P 1'
#
loop_
_entity.id
_entity.type
_entity.pdbx_description
1 polymer ?
#
loop_
_entity_poly.entity_id
_entity_poly.type
_entity_poly.pdbx_seq_one_letter_code
_entity_poly.pdbx_strand_id
1 'polypeptide(L)'
;MILCDIGNTFLHFYYRGRIWKEEKNKLTPKDSKELIMYISVNEDSTNALLYAHPRCFDLTPYMNIDTTYKGLGIDRIAACKAISDGVIVDAGSAITVDVMQQGIHLGGFIMPGIAQYRKMFSSISVLDHEMNLAVGLDTFPQNTRDAVSYGMLNSIVLVLKQTSKNKKIHFTGGDGKFLSRFFKDCFYDDLLVFKGMQKAINENFTSQGIYV
;
A
#
# COMPACT_ATOMS: atom_id res chain seq x y z
N MET A 1 1.14 -22.35 0.00
CA MET A 1 0.55 -21.32 -0.85
C MET A 1 1.23 -19.98 -0.57
N ILE A 2 1.66 -19.27 -1.60
CA ILE A 2 2.28 -17.95 -1.56
C ILE A 2 1.23 -16.93 -1.96
N LEU A 3 1.18 -15.76 -1.31
CA LEU A 3 0.40 -14.61 -1.76
C LEU A 3 1.33 -13.64 -2.48
N CYS A 4 0.86 -13.04 -3.57
CA CYS A 4 1.61 -12.04 -4.33
C CYS A 4 0.74 -10.82 -4.63
N ASP A 5 1.20 -9.66 -4.19
CA ASP A 5 0.66 -8.35 -4.57
C ASP A 5 1.57 -7.75 -5.65
N ILE A 6 1.02 -7.56 -6.85
CA ILE A 6 1.76 -7.06 -8.02
C ILE A 6 1.51 -5.57 -8.18
N GLY A 7 2.41 -4.77 -7.62
CA GLY A 7 2.42 -3.33 -7.76
C GLY A 7 3.10 -2.83 -9.05
N ASN A 8 3.14 -1.51 -9.22
CA ASN A 8 3.77 -0.87 -10.39
C ASN A 8 5.31 -0.98 -10.38
N THR A 9 5.94 -1.10 -9.22
CA THR A 9 7.41 -1.07 -9.07
C THR A 9 7.96 -2.43 -8.68
N PHE A 10 7.29 -3.11 -7.77
CA PHE A 10 7.71 -4.39 -7.22
C PHE A 10 6.57 -5.39 -7.17
N LEU A 11 6.92 -6.68 -7.20
CA LEU A 11 6.07 -7.76 -6.79
C LEU A 11 6.37 -8.04 -5.32
N HIS A 12 5.37 -7.98 -4.47
CA HIS A 12 5.48 -8.26 -3.04
C HIS A 12 4.92 -9.66 -2.78
N PHE A 13 5.70 -10.47 -2.08
CA PHE A 13 5.34 -11.86 -1.77
C PHE A 13 5.22 -12.06 -0.27
N TYR A 14 4.28 -12.92 0.12
CA TYR A 14 4.10 -13.36 1.50
C TYR A 14 3.97 -14.88 1.57
N TYR A 15 4.73 -15.50 2.47
CA TYR A 15 4.67 -16.93 2.75
C TYR A 15 5.06 -17.23 4.20
N ARG A 16 4.16 -17.82 4.98
CA ARG A 16 4.41 -18.29 6.36
C ARG A 16 5.11 -17.26 7.25
N GLY A 17 4.63 -16.03 7.28
CA GLY A 17 5.19 -14.96 8.10
C GLY A 17 6.39 -14.21 7.49
N ARG A 18 6.89 -14.63 6.34
CA ARG A 18 7.99 -13.97 5.64
C ARG A 18 7.46 -13.13 4.49
N ILE A 19 7.93 -11.87 4.42
CA ILE A 19 7.71 -10.97 3.29
C ILE A 19 9.01 -10.79 2.53
N TRP A 20 8.92 -10.72 1.21
CA TRP A 20 10.02 -10.26 0.34
C TRP A 20 9.45 -9.56 -0.89
N LYS A 21 10.29 -8.86 -1.62
CA LYS A 21 9.92 -8.19 -2.86
C LYS A 21 10.91 -8.53 -3.96
N GLU A 22 10.42 -8.58 -5.20
CA GLU A 22 11.23 -8.80 -6.39
C GLU A 22 10.86 -7.77 -7.46
N GLU A 23 11.83 -7.35 -8.26
CA GLU A 23 11.59 -6.57 -9.47
C GLU A 23 11.18 -7.52 -10.60
N LYS A 24 10.27 -7.09 -11.49
CA LYS A 24 9.82 -7.94 -12.61
C LYS A 24 10.96 -8.49 -13.47
N ASN A 25 12.01 -7.70 -13.66
CA ASN A 25 13.18 -8.07 -14.49
C ASN A 25 14.11 -9.09 -13.81
N LYS A 26 13.93 -9.35 -12.51
CA LYS A 26 14.73 -10.31 -11.73
C LYS A 26 14.00 -11.62 -11.49
N LEU A 27 12.75 -11.73 -11.93
CA LEU A 27 12.02 -12.97 -11.89
C LEU A 27 12.67 -13.98 -12.84
N THR A 28 13.03 -15.13 -12.31
CA THR A 28 13.57 -16.25 -13.09
C THR A 28 12.61 -17.44 -12.99
N PRO A 29 12.46 -18.24 -14.05
CA PRO A 29 11.67 -19.47 -13.99
C PRO A 29 12.11 -20.33 -12.82
N LYS A 30 11.18 -20.68 -11.94
CA LYS A 30 11.40 -21.53 -10.77
C LYS A 30 10.51 -22.77 -10.88
N ASP A 31 11.10 -23.93 -10.71
CA ASP A 31 10.35 -25.19 -10.57
C ASP A 31 9.74 -25.27 -9.16
N SER A 32 8.88 -24.32 -8.85
CA SER A 32 8.18 -24.25 -7.56
C SER A 32 6.87 -24.99 -7.65
N LYS A 33 6.66 -25.95 -6.76
CA LYS A 33 5.37 -26.66 -6.61
C LYS A 33 4.32 -25.85 -5.85
N GLU A 34 4.72 -24.74 -5.23
CA GLU A 34 3.82 -23.87 -4.48
C GLU A 34 2.86 -23.12 -5.40
N LEU A 35 1.59 -23.11 -5.02
CA LEU A 35 0.59 -22.26 -5.65
C LEU A 35 0.83 -20.80 -5.25
N ILE A 36 0.85 -19.89 -6.23
CA ILE A 36 0.85 -18.45 -5.99
C ILE A 36 -0.54 -17.89 -6.27
N MET A 37 -1.19 -17.31 -5.25
CA MET A 37 -2.39 -16.53 -5.45
C MET A 37 -2.02 -15.06 -5.52
N TYR A 38 -2.42 -14.37 -6.58
CA TYR A 38 -2.01 -12.98 -6.82
C TYR A 38 -3.18 -12.04 -7.05
N ILE A 39 -2.93 -10.76 -6.76
CA ILE A 39 -3.68 -9.61 -7.23
C ILE A 39 -2.73 -8.71 -8.02
N SER A 40 -3.23 -7.92 -8.98
CA SER A 40 -2.36 -7.09 -9.81
C SER A 40 -2.99 -5.77 -10.24
N VAL A 41 -2.15 -4.73 -10.25
CA VAL A 41 -2.42 -3.42 -10.87
C VAL A 41 -1.54 -3.19 -12.12
N ASN A 42 -0.73 -4.19 -12.54
CA ASN A 42 0.23 -4.03 -13.63
C ASN A 42 0.34 -5.29 -14.50
N GLU A 43 -0.14 -5.21 -15.72
CA GLU A 43 -0.21 -6.33 -16.67
C GLU A 43 1.19 -6.88 -17.05
N ASP A 44 2.18 -6.02 -17.31
CA ASP A 44 3.53 -6.46 -17.66
C ASP A 44 4.16 -7.29 -16.53
N SER A 45 3.97 -6.84 -15.29
CA SER A 45 4.49 -7.56 -14.12
C SER A 45 3.74 -8.86 -13.87
N THR A 46 2.45 -8.90 -14.20
CA THR A 46 1.65 -10.14 -14.18
C THR A 46 2.19 -11.15 -15.18
N ASN A 47 2.42 -10.73 -16.42
CA ASN A 47 2.96 -11.60 -17.46
C ASN A 47 4.34 -12.16 -17.06
N ALA A 48 5.19 -11.33 -16.45
CA ALA A 48 6.48 -11.78 -15.94
C ALA A 48 6.33 -12.84 -14.82
N LEU A 49 5.37 -12.65 -13.89
CA LEU A 49 5.08 -13.65 -12.86
C LEU A 49 4.60 -14.96 -13.46
N LEU A 50 3.64 -14.91 -14.38
CA LEU A 50 3.06 -16.11 -15.03
C LEU A 50 4.11 -16.88 -15.84
N TYR A 51 5.04 -16.19 -16.48
CA TYR A 51 6.16 -16.81 -17.17
C TYR A 51 7.13 -17.50 -16.19
N ALA A 52 7.42 -16.86 -15.08
CA ALA A 52 8.36 -17.39 -14.07
C ALA A 52 7.76 -18.51 -13.19
N HIS A 53 6.43 -18.50 -13.00
CA HIS A 53 5.72 -19.42 -12.12
C HIS A 53 4.46 -19.96 -12.80
N PRO A 54 4.44 -21.20 -13.28
CA PRO A 54 3.29 -21.74 -14.03
C PRO A 54 2.07 -22.04 -13.13
N ARG A 55 2.23 -22.08 -11.82
CA ARG A 55 1.15 -22.38 -10.85
C ARG A 55 0.68 -21.11 -10.16
N CYS A 56 0.04 -20.23 -10.92
CA CYS A 56 -0.55 -18.99 -10.41
C CYS A 56 -2.07 -19.01 -10.51
N PHE A 57 -2.73 -18.35 -9.56
CA PHE A 57 -4.18 -18.16 -9.52
C PHE A 57 -4.51 -16.69 -9.31
N ASP A 58 -5.31 -16.13 -10.21
CA ASP A 58 -5.78 -14.74 -10.09
C ASP A 58 -6.88 -14.66 -9.03
N LEU A 59 -6.59 -13.95 -7.94
CA LEU A 59 -7.53 -13.73 -6.85
C LEU A 59 -8.43 -12.50 -7.08
N THR A 60 -8.11 -11.66 -8.07
CA THR A 60 -8.83 -10.41 -8.36
C THR A 60 -10.36 -10.58 -8.44
N PRO A 61 -10.92 -11.61 -9.12
CA PRO A 61 -12.37 -11.78 -9.21
C PRO A 61 -13.08 -12.04 -7.86
N TYR A 62 -12.33 -12.44 -6.85
CA TYR A 62 -12.82 -12.75 -5.50
C TYR A 62 -12.60 -11.61 -4.50
N MET A 63 -11.92 -10.56 -4.96
CA MET A 63 -11.66 -9.36 -4.14
C MET A 63 -12.82 -8.37 -4.32
N ASN A 64 -13.68 -8.30 -3.32
CA ASN A 64 -14.80 -7.36 -3.31
C ASN A 64 -14.97 -6.71 -1.94
N ILE A 65 -15.45 -5.49 -1.93
CA ILE A 65 -15.88 -4.72 -0.76
C ILE A 65 -17.15 -3.96 -1.12
N ASP A 66 -17.93 -3.56 -0.12
CA ASP A 66 -19.08 -2.67 -0.34
C ASP A 66 -18.57 -1.24 -0.60
N THR A 67 -18.76 -0.75 -1.81
CA THR A 67 -18.31 0.58 -2.22
C THR A 67 -19.09 1.13 -3.42
N THR A 68 -19.30 2.44 -3.43
CA THR A 68 -19.78 3.17 -4.61
C THR A 68 -18.65 3.77 -5.45
N TYR A 69 -17.39 3.62 -5.01
CA TYR A 69 -16.22 4.14 -5.72
C TYR A 69 -15.98 3.34 -7.00
N LYS A 70 -15.97 4.02 -8.14
CA LYS A 70 -15.74 3.38 -9.46
C LYS A 70 -14.25 3.35 -9.79
N GLY A 71 -13.74 2.17 -10.19
CA GLY A 71 -12.33 2.01 -10.58
C GLY A 71 -11.35 2.03 -9.40
N LEU A 72 -11.78 1.55 -8.22
CA LEU A 72 -10.89 1.37 -7.08
C LEU A 72 -9.84 0.30 -7.41
N GLY A 73 -8.56 0.61 -7.18
CA GLY A 73 -7.46 -0.31 -7.40
C GLY A 73 -7.57 -1.56 -6.53
N ILE A 74 -7.14 -2.70 -7.07
CA ILE A 74 -7.28 -3.99 -6.37
C ILE A 74 -6.44 -4.07 -5.09
N ASP A 75 -5.29 -3.41 -5.04
CA ASP A 75 -4.44 -3.22 -3.88
C ASP A 75 -5.18 -2.47 -2.76
N ARG A 76 -5.88 -1.39 -3.11
CA ARG A 76 -6.74 -0.63 -2.19
C ARG A 76 -7.93 -1.46 -1.70
N ILE A 77 -8.58 -2.22 -2.60
CA ILE A 77 -9.65 -3.16 -2.22
C ILE A 77 -9.12 -4.17 -1.20
N ALA A 78 -7.93 -4.73 -1.44
CA ALA A 78 -7.32 -5.70 -0.53
C ALA A 78 -7.04 -5.08 0.86
N ALA A 79 -6.41 -3.90 0.91
CA ALA A 79 -6.16 -3.22 2.17
C ALA A 79 -7.46 -2.88 2.93
N CYS A 80 -8.48 -2.36 2.22
CA CYS A 80 -9.80 -2.07 2.78
C CYS A 80 -10.52 -3.32 3.30
N LYS A 81 -10.43 -4.44 2.57
CA LYS A 81 -11.05 -5.71 2.98
C LYS A 81 -10.54 -6.22 4.33
N ALA A 82 -9.30 -5.88 4.70
CA ALA A 82 -8.73 -6.26 5.99
C ALA A 82 -9.33 -5.49 7.18
N ILE A 83 -9.91 -4.30 6.96
CA ILE A 83 -10.32 -3.35 8.00
C ILE A 83 -11.80 -3.05 7.87
N SER A 84 -12.58 -3.18 8.97
CA SER A 84 -14.00 -2.81 9.00
C SER A 84 -14.23 -1.32 9.31
N ASP A 85 -13.37 -0.73 10.14
CA ASP A 85 -13.51 0.66 10.60
C ASP A 85 -12.15 1.34 10.74
N GLY A 86 -11.98 2.48 10.10
CA GLY A 86 -10.73 3.24 10.20
C GLY A 86 -10.37 3.99 8.92
N VAL A 87 -9.20 4.58 8.93
CA VAL A 87 -8.55 5.18 7.76
C VAL A 87 -7.37 4.29 7.40
N ILE A 88 -7.33 3.82 6.18
CA ILE A 88 -6.21 3.03 5.65
C ILE A 88 -5.31 3.98 4.88
N VAL A 89 -4.02 3.94 5.15
CA VAL A 89 -2.99 4.72 4.46
C VAL A 89 -1.93 3.76 3.95
N ASP A 90 -1.93 3.52 2.64
CA ASP A 90 -0.84 2.81 1.99
C ASP A 90 0.15 3.83 1.44
N ALA A 91 1.34 3.89 2.03
CA ALA A 91 2.38 4.85 1.70
C ALA A 91 3.52 4.16 0.95
N GLY A 92 3.46 4.25 -0.36
CA GLY A 92 4.45 3.71 -1.30
C GLY A 92 4.84 4.72 -2.38
N SER A 93 4.86 4.28 -3.64
CA SER A 93 5.10 5.15 -4.81
C SER A 93 4.06 6.28 -4.92
N ALA A 94 2.84 6.00 -4.51
CA ALA A 94 1.81 6.97 -4.17
C ALA A 94 1.41 6.76 -2.71
N ILE A 95 0.74 7.73 -2.10
CA ILE A 95 0.06 7.57 -0.82
C ILE A 95 -1.42 7.49 -1.12
N THR A 96 -2.00 6.31 -0.94
CA THR A 96 -3.45 6.12 -1.03
C THR A 96 -4.08 6.21 0.34
N VAL A 97 -5.24 6.83 0.42
CA VAL A 97 -5.99 7.02 1.66
C VAL A 97 -7.43 6.59 1.43
N ASP A 98 -7.90 5.64 2.22
CA ASP A 98 -9.23 5.06 2.13
C ASP A 98 -9.92 5.08 3.49
N VAL A 99 -11.22 5.35 3.50
CA VAL A 99 -12.02 5.45 4.72
C VAL A 99 -13.04 4.32 4.76
N MET A 100 -12.94 3.49 5.81
CA MET A 100 -13.88 2.41 6.08
C MET A 100 -14.77 2.75 7.28
N GLN A 101 -16.03 2.34 7.20
CA GLN A 101 -16.99 2.43 8.30
C GLN A 101 -17.96 1.27 8.26
N GLN A 102 -17.96 0.43 9.30
CA GLN A 102 -18.83 -0.74 9.43
C GLN A 102 -18.77 -1.67 8.19
N GLY A 103 -17.56 -1.87 7.66
CA GLY A 103 -17.33 -2.70 6.47
C GLY A 103 -17.63 -2.03 5.13
N ILE A 104 -18.13 -0.81 5.12
CA ILE A 104 -18.44 -0.03 3.91
C ILE A 104 -17.27 0.93 3.61
N HIS A 105 -16.80 0.94 2.38
CA HIS A 105 -15.82 1.90 1.90
C HIS A 105 -16.53 3.22 1.54
N LEU A 106 -16.25 4.28 2.29
CA LEU A 106 -16.87 5.58 2.11
C LEU A 106 -16.24 6.42 0.98
N GLY A 107 -15.04 6.06 0.57
CA GLY A 107 -14.26 6.78 -0.42
C GLY A 107 -12.82 6.98 0.01
N GLY A 108 -12.05 7.64 -0.85
CA GLY A 108 -10.64 7.86 -0.59
C GLY A 108 -10.01 8.80 -1.62
N PHE A 109 -8.72 9.03 -1.48
CA PHE A 109 -7.95 9.89 -2.37
C PHE A 109 -6.51 9.38 -2.51
N ILE A 110 -5.78 9.97 -3.45
CA ILE A 110 -4.40 9.61 -3.75
C ILE A 110 -3.54 10.87 -3.70
N MET A 111 -2.37 10.77 -3.07
CA MET A 111 -1.35 11.80 -3.04
C MET A 111 -0.03 11.25 -3.61
N PRO A 112 0.89 12.10 -4.08
CA PRO A 112 2.24 11.66 -4.41
C PRO A 112 2.91 11.01 -3.21
N GLY A 113 3.68 9.92 -3.45
CA GLY A 113 4.56 9.36 -2.43
C GLY A 113 5.74 10.30 -2.12
N ILE A 114 6.42 10.08 -0.99
CA ILE A 114 7.56 10.92 -0.56
C ILE A 114 8.63 11.03 -1.64
N ALA A 115 8.95 9.93 -2.31
CA ALA A 115 9.90 9.91 -3.41
C ALA A 115 9.46 10.74 -4.63
N GLN A 116 8.15 10.86 -4.88
CA GLN A 116 7.63 11.68 -5.97
C GLN A 116 7.69 13.18 -5.64
N TYR A 117 7.42 13.56 -4.38
CA TYR A 117 7.66 14.93 -3.92
C TYR A 117 9.12 15.34 -4.12
N ARG A 118 10.07 14.45 -3.76
CA ARG A 118 11.50 14.72 -3.99
C ARG A 118 11.81 14.98 -5.47
N LYS A 119 11.30 14.12 -6.38
CA LYS A 119 11.47 14.31 -7.82
C LYS A 119 10.88 15.63 -8.33
N MET A 120 9.72 16.01 -7.79
CA MET A 120 9.07 17.27 -8.14
C MET A 120 9.91 18.47 -7.72
N PHE A 121 10.43 18.49 -6.50
CA PHE A 121 11.27 19.58 -6.02
C PHE A 121 12.63 19.63 -6.73
N SER A 122 13.24 18.49 -7.07
CA SER A 122 14.51 18.47 -7.83
C SER A 122 14.38 19.02 -9.25
N SER A 123 13.17 19.12 -9.80
CA SER A 123 12.94 19.79 -11.08
C SER A 123 13.02 21.33 -10.99
N ILE A 124 13.01 21.88 -9.77
CA ILE A 124 13.16 23.30 -9.49
C ILE A 124 14.59 23.53 -8.99
N SER A 125 15.49 24.02 -9.84
CA SER A 125 16.94 24.04 -9.61
C SER A 125 17.38 24.65 -8.27
N VAL A 126 16.65 25.68 -7.78
CA VAL A 126 16.94 26.32 -6.48
C VAL A 126 16.46 25.48 -5.28
N LEU A 127 15.66 24.42 -5.52
CA LEU A 127 15.09 23.54 -4.50
C LEU A 127 15.65 22.11 -4.61
N ASP A 128 16.65 21.89 -5.45
CA ASP A 128 17.32 20.57 -5.58
C ASP A 128 18.24 20.31 -4.38
N HIS A 129 17.63 20.09 -3.24
CA HIS A 129 18.30 19.74 -1.99
C HIS A 129 17.89 18.36 -1.51
N GLU A 130 18.79 17.69 -0.80
CA GLU A 130 18.43 16.49 -0.07
C GLU A 130 17.34 16.79 0.96
N MET A 131 16.25 16.04 0.93
CA MET A 131 15.17 16.18 1.90
C MET A 131 15.62 15.78 3.30
N ASN A 132 15.31 16.60 4.28
CA ASN A 132 15.49 16.30 5.69
C ASN A 132 14.21 15.69 6.27
N LEU A 133 14.06 14.36 6.21
CA LEU A 133 12.89 13.69 6.77
C LEU A 133 12.84 13.68 8.31
N ALA A 134 13.88 14.20 8.97
CA ALA A 134 13.92 14.38 10.42
C ALA A 134 13.48 15.79 10.86
N VAL A 135 13.00 16.65 9.91
CA VAL A 135 12.51 17.99 10.26
C VAL A 135 11.34 17.91 11.25
N GLY A 136 11.40 18.71 12.31
CA GLY A 136 10.29 18.87 13.25
C GLY A 136 9.12 19.62 12.59
N LEU A 137 7.89 19.31 13.00
CA LEU A 137 6.70 19.99 12.51
C LEU A 137 6.12 21.01 13.49
N ASP A 138 6.76 21.19 14.65
CA ASP A 138 6.28 22.07 15.72
C ASP A 138 6.75 23.52 15.56
N THR A 139 7.82 23.75 14.78
CA THR A 139 8.39 25.09 14.57
C THR A 139 8.68 25.30 13.10
N PHE A 140 8.59 26.56 12.64
CA PHE A 140 8.94 26.88 11.25
C PHE A 140 10.42 26.73 10.98
N PRO A 141 10.80 26.10 9.86
CA PRO A 141 12.19 25.94 9.46
C PRO A 141 12.84 27.28 9.11
N GLN A 142 14.18 27.34 9.25
CA GLN A 142 14.96 28.57 9.03
C GLN A 142 15.95 28.43 7.85
N ASN A 143 15.81 27.37 7.04
CA ASN A 143 16.61 27.16 5.83
C ASN A 143 15.78 26.47 4.75
N THR A 144 16.20 26.58 3.48
CA THR A 144 15.45 26.07 2.32
C THR A 144 15.27 24.56 2.34
N ARG A 145 16.30 23.81 2.72
CA ARG A 145 16.26 22.34 2.80
C ARG A 145 15.14 21.85 3.74
N ASP A 146 15.11 22.43 4.94
CA ASP A 146 14.11 22.06 5.94
C ASP A 146 12.72 22.62 5.56
N ALA A 147 12.65 23.77 4.91
CA ALA A 147 11.40 24.37 4.45
C ALA A 147 10.69 23.50 3.41
N VAL A 148 11.42 22.92 2.44
CA VAL A 148 10.89 21.97 1.46
C VAL A 148 10.36 20.72 2.17
N SER A 149 11.14 20.13 3.07
CA SER A 149 10.78 18.92 3.81
C SER A 149 9.58 19.15 4.74
N TYR A 150 9.57 20.29 5.45
CA TYR A 150 8.47 20.71 6.31
C TYR A 150 7.17 20.87 5.52
N GLY A 151 7.20 21.61 4.39
CA GLY A 151 6.02 21.85 3.56
C GLY A 151 5.40 20.55 3.08
N MET A 152 6.22 19.61 2.60
CA MET A 152 5.76 18.30 2.18
C MET A 152 5.19 17.49 3.35
N LEU A 153 5.95 17.27 4.40
CA LEU A 153 5.54 16.42 5.52
C LEU A 153 4.32 16.99 6.24
N ASN A 154 4.29 18.30 6.47
CA ASN A 154 3.19 18.94 7.17
C ASN A 154 1.89 18.88 6.34
N SER A 155 1.95 19.03 5.01
CA SER A 155 0.78 18.88 4.15
C SER A 155 0.21 17.47 4.21
N ILE A 156 1.05 16.43 4.14
CA ILE A 156 0.62 15.02 4.27
C ILE A 156 0.00 14.79 5.65
N VAL A 157 0.70 15.15 6.72
CA VAL A 157 0.27 14.92 8.10
C VAL A 157 -1.04 15.64 8.43
N LEU A 158 -1.21 16.90 8.00
CA LEU A 158 -2.43 17.65 8.24
C LEU A 158 -3.64 17.05 7.52
N VAL A 159 -3.49 16.66 6.25
CA VAL A 159 -4.58 16.01 5.49
C VAL A 159 -4.96 14.68 6.14
N LEU A 160 -4.00 13.87 6.55
CA LEU A 160 -4.28 12.61 7.24
C LEU A 160 -4.95 12.82 8.60
N LYS A 161 -4.50 13.81 9.39
CA LYS A 161 -5.14 14.19 10.67
C LYS A 161 -6.59 14.66 10.46
N GLN A 162 -6.83 15.48 9.42
CA GLN A 162 -8.17 15.95 9.09
C GLN A 162 -9.08 14.79 8.65
N THR A 163 -8.57 13.86 7.84
CA THR A 163 -9.33 12.71 7.35
C THR A 163 -9.65 11.72 8.47
N SER A 164 -8.69 11.45 9.34
CA SER A 164 -8.88 10.47 10.42
C SER A 164 -9.82 10.98 11.51
N LYS A 165 -9.79 12.27 11.84
CA LYS A 165 -10.53 12.86 12.96
C LYS A 165 -10.54 11.92 14.18
N ASN A 166 -11.64 11.21 14.43
CA ASN A 166 -11.81 10.28 15.55
C ASN A 166 -11.67 8.80 15.15
N LYS A 167 -11.14 8.52 13.94
CA LYS A 167 -10.93 7.15 13.45
C LYS A 167 -9.47 6.75 13.63
N LYS A 168 -9.24 5.47 13.91
CA LYS A 168 -7.88 4.90 13.92
C LYS A 168 -7.29 4.88 12.50
N ILE A 169 -6.00 5.13 12.40
CA ILE A 169 -5.27 5.05 11.14
C ILE A 169 -4.49 3.73 11.09
N HIS A 170 -4.64 3.03 9.98
CA HIS A 170 -3.90 1.82 9.66
C HIS A 170 -2.92 2.14 8.52
N PHE A 171 -1.65 2.23 8.86
CA PHE A 171 -0.58 2.46 7.91
C PHE A 171 -0.04 1.15 7.36
N THR A 172 0.24 1.12 6.05
CA THR A 172 0.97 0.08 5.35
C THR A 172 1.90 0.71 4.30
N GLY A 173 2.61 -0.11 3.53
CA GLY A 173 3.57 0.37 2.53
C GLY A 173 4.93 0.77 3.09
N GLY A 174 5.88 1.00 2.20
CA GLY A 174 7.30 1.22 2.55
C GLY A 174 7.55 2.46 3.40
N ASP A 175 6.80 3.54 3.17
CA ASP A 175 6.88 4.79 3.94
C ASP A 175 5.86 4.85 5.09
N GLY A 176 4.98 3.84 5.21
CA GLY A 176 3.92 3.80 6.22
C GLY A 176 4.45 3.86 7.65
N LYS A 177 5.53 3.09 7.95
CA LYS A 177 6.18 3.10 9.25
C LYS A 177 6.79 4.47 9.60
N PHE A 178 7.30 5.18 8.60
CA PHE A 178 7.83 6.53 8.81
C PHE A 178 6.69 7.51 9.11
N LEU A 179 5.61 7.51 8.32
CA LEU A 179 4.48 8.41 8.52
C LEU A 179 3.72 8.15 9.82
N SER A 180 3.64 6.91 10.27
CA SER A 180 2.94 6.56 11.53
C SER A 180 3.52 7.26 12.76
N ARG A 181 4.79 7.69 12.72
CA ARG A 181 5.44 8.42 13.83
C ARG A 181 4.78 9.76 14.19
N PHE A 182 4.04 10.35 13.26
CA PHE A 182 3.33 11.62 13.46
C PHE A 182 1.93 11.47 14.08
N PHE A 183 1.54 10.22 14.43
CA PHE A 183 0.21 9.89 14.95
C PHE A 183 0.31 9.06 16.22
N LYS A 184 -0.51 9.38 17.23
CA LYS A 184 -0.52 8.65 18.52
C LYS A 184 -1.37 7.38 18.46
N ASP A 185 -2.55 7.46 17.85
CA ASP A 185 -3.50 6.35 17.75
C ASP A 185 -3.51 5.77 16.33
N CYS A 186 -2.46 5.04 15.99
CA CYS A 186 -2.32 4.41 14.69
C CYS A 186 -1.67 3.02 14.82
N PHE A 187 -1.85 2.23 13.78
CA PHE A 187 -1.21 0.94 13.60
C PHE A 187 -0.36 0.97 12.34
N TYR A 188 0.79 0.33 12.37
CA TYR A 188 1.55 0.00 11.16
C TYR A 188 1.53 -1.51 10.97
N ASP A 189 1.12 -1.92 9.77
CA ASP A 189 1.01 -3.33 9.39
C ASP A 189 1.42 -3.51 7.94
N ASP A 190 2.61 -4.06 7.71
CA ASP A 190 3.14 -4.36 6.38
C ASP A 190 2.47 -5.56 5.69
N LEU A 191 1.61 -6.28 6.42
CA LEU A 191 0.81 -7.40 5.93
C LEU A 191 -0.61 -7.03 5.53
N LEU A 192 -1.00 -5.76 5.59
CA LEU A 192 -2.40 -5.35 5.50
C LEU A 192 -3.07 -5.82 4.20
N VAL A 193 -2.40 -5.66 3.05
CA VAL A 193 -2.89 -6.14 1.75
C VAL A 193 -3.04 -7.67 1.76
N PHE A 194 -2.04 -8.40 2.27
CA PHE A 194 -2.09 -9.85 2.36
C PHE A 194 -3.18 -10.37 3.31
N LYS A 195 -3.47 -9.64 4.39
CA LYS A 195 -4.60 -9.96 5.29
C LYS A 195 -5.93 -9.84 4.56
N GLY A 196 -6.10 -8.84 3.72
CA GLY A 196 -7.27 -8.71 2.87
C GLY A 196 -7.39 -9.83 1.84
N MET A 197 -6.28 -10.21 1.19
CA MET A 197 -6.23 -11.37 0.30
C MET A 197 -6.61 -12.66 1.05
N GLN A 198 -6.07 -12.87 2.24
CA GLN A 198 -6.35 -14.04 3.08
C GLN A 198 -7.82 -14.10 3.50
N LYS A 199 -8.42 -12.95 3.82
CA LYS A 199 -9.85 -12.85 4.11
C LYS A 199 -10.70 -13.25 2.90
N ALA A 200 -10.35 -12.77 1.69
CA ALA A 200 -11.04 -13.15 0.46
C ALA A 200 -10.93 -14.66 0.19
N ILE A 201 -9.76 -15.26 0.41
CA ILE A 201 -9.54 -16.70 0.29
C ILE A 201 -10.44 -17.47 1.25
N ASN A 202 -10.46 -17.06 2.52
CA ASN A 202 -11.27 -17.72 3.54
C ASN A 202 -12.78 -17.66 3.23
N GLU A 203 -13.26 -16.52 2.75
CA GLU A 203 -14.68 -16.32 2.40
C GLU A 203 -15.12 -17.16 1.21
N ASN A 204 -14.26 -17.36 0.21
CA ASN A 204 -14.65 -17.97 -1.06
C ASN A 204 -14.25 -19.44 -1.21
N PHE A 205 -13.20 -19.92 -0.52
CA PHE A 205 -12.64 -21.25 -0.74
C PHE A 205 -12.72 -22.15 0.48
N THR A 206 -12.58 -21.63 1.70
CA THR A 206 -12.57 -22.48 2.92
C THR A 206 -13.97 -23.03 3.25
N SER A 207 -15.04 -22.30 2.93
CA SER A 207 -16.43 -22.76 3.13
C SER A 207 -16.82 -23.91 2.19
N GLN A 208 -16.06 -24.18 1.13
CA GLN A 208 -16.29 -25.25 0.16
C GLN A 208 -15.43 -26.50 0.42
N GLY A 209 -14.73 -26.59 1.56
CA GLY A 209 -13.86 -27.73 1.87
C GLY A 209 -12.58 -27.79 1.02
N ILE A 210 -12.28 -26.75 0.28
CA ILE A 210 -11.04 -26.62 -0.48
C ILE A 210 -9.99 -26.05 0.49
N TYR A 211 -9.24 -26.94 1.13
CA TYR A 211 -8.04 -26.56 1.88
C TYR A 211 -6.96 -26.16 0.86
N VAL A 212 -6.74 -24.86 0.68
CA VAL A 212 -5.72 -24.30 -0.19
C VAL A 212 -4.38 -24.17 0.56
#